data_e14458f88a3c3784b9c4cd777dcacccd
#
_entry.id   e14458f88a3c3784b9c4cd777dcacccd
#
_cell.length_a   1.000
_cell.length_b   1.000
_cell.length_c   1.000
_cell.angle_alpha   90.00
_cell.angle_beta   90.00
_cell.angle_gamma   90.00
#
_symmetry.space_group_name_H-M   'P 1'
#
loop_
_entity.id
_entity.type
_entity.pdbx_description
1 polymer ?
#
loop_
_entity_poly.entity_id
_entity_poly.type
_entity_poly.pdbx_seq_one_letter_code
_entity_poly.pdbx_strand_id
1 'polypeptide(L)'
;MDYEYEYAVKKDINICFLSGTIITEPKFDFFYNSRRLLSKVNFKIETESGYKSSKKNDKEIIDIVAYNETADYVYSVLKSKDDVIIKGFLEKNKVVVDDIQLSEKNKVIKRKGEKT
;
A
#
# COMPACT_ATOMS: atom_id res chain seq x y z
N MET A 1 -19.57 7.07 30.51
CA MET A 1 -20.24 6.49 29.62
C MET A 1 -20.38 7.27 28.43
N ASP A 2 -21.02 8.32 28.48
CA ASP A 2 -21.28 9.14 27.34
C ASP A 2 -20.03 9.73 26.75
N TYR A 3 -19.01 9.95 27.55
CA TYR A 3 -17.78 10.47 27.05
C TYR A 3 -17.11 9.57 26.06
N GLU A 4 -17.04 8.30 26.37
CA GLU A 4 -16.36 7.38 25.47
C GLU A 4 -17.10 7.23 24.16
N TYR A 5 -18.41 7.23 24.25
CA TYR A 5 -19.20 7.09 23.06
C TYR A 5 -19.04 8.32 22.16
N GLU A 6 -19.12 9.50 22.74
CA GLU A 6 -18.97 10.72 21.98
C GLU A 6 -17.60 10.82 21.37
N TYR A 7 -16.58 10.40 22.09
CA TYR A 7 -15.24 10.46 21.57
C TYR A 7 -15.09 9.52 20.36
N ALA A 8 -15.62 8.34 20.46
CA ALA A 8 -15.52 7.39 19.36
C ALA A 8 -16.28 7.89 18.13
N VAL A 9 -17.43 8.50 18.33
CA VAL A 9 -18.20 9.04 17.22
C VAL A 9 -17.48 10.17 16.52
N LYS A 10 -16.71 10.95 17.28
CA LYS A 10 -16.02 12.09 16.69
C LYS A 10 -14.78 11.71 15.92
N LYS A 11 -14.27 10.51 16.10
CA LYS A 11 -13.10 10.10 15.36
C LYS A 11 -13.46 9.81 13.92
N ASP A 12 -12.70 10.36 13.04
CA ASP A 12 -12.86 10.06 11.64
C ASP A 12 -12.35 8.67 11.33
N ILE A 13 -12.94 8.07 10.33
CA ILE A 13 -12.45 6.79 9.82
C ILE A 13 -11.48 7.08 8.70
N ASN A 14 -10.30 6.47 8.80
CA ASN A 14 -9.26 6.68 7.81
C ASN A 14 -8.66 5.33 7.47
N ILE A 15 -9.29 4.65 6.53
CA ILE A 15 -8.88 3.32 6.10
C ILE A 15 -8.84 3.30 4.59
N CYS A 16 -7.74 2.77 4.05
CA CYS A 16 -7.60 2.57 2.62
C CYS A 16 -7.43 1.08 2.35
N PHE A 17 -8.10 0.60 1.32
CA PHE A 17 -7.98 -0.78 0.91
C PHE A 17 -7.82 -0.75 -0.61
N LEU A 18 -6.62 -1.09 -1.08
CA LEU A 18 -6.25 -0.88 -2.47
C LEU A 18 -5.59 -2.12 -3.05
N SER A 19 -5.73 -2.27 -4.35
CA SER A 19 -4.89 -3.22 -5.06
C SER A 19 -4.33 -2.51 -6.28
N GLY A 20 -3.19 -2.93 -6.72
CA GLY A 20 -2.56 -2.31 -7.88
C GLY A 20 -1.23 -2.93 -8.17
N THR A 21 -0.53 -2.34 -9.12
CA THR A 21 0.76 -2.81 -9.57
C THR A 21 1.84 -1.84 -9.17
N ILE A 22 2.90 -2.34 -8.59
CA ILE A 22 4.04 -1.50 -8.21
C ILE A 22 4.72 -1.02 -9.48
N ILE A 23 4.88 0.29 -9.62
CA ILE A 23 5.46 0.86 -10.85
C ILE A 23 6.83 1.46 -10.63
N THR A 24 7.29 1.55 -9.40
CA THR A 24 8.65 2.02 -9.13
C THR A 24 9.33 1.03 -8.20
N GLU A 25 10.65 0.92 -8.30
CA GLU A 25 11.37 0.08 -7.36
C GLU A 25 11.25 0.68 -5.97
N PRO A 26 10.96 -0.13 -4.96
CA PRO A 26 10.86 0.40 -3.61
C PRO A 26 12.18 1.00 -3.15
N LYS A 27 12.12 2.20 -2.61
CA LYS A 27 13.30 2.91 -2.11
C LYS A 27 13.34 2.85 -0.61
N PHE A 28 14.37 2.24 -0.09
CA PHE A 28 14.56 2.04 1.35
C PHE A 28 15.38 3.19 1.93
N ASP A 29 14.98 3.65 3.10
CA ASP A 29 15.66 4.75 3.75
C ASP A 29 15.55 4.61 5.26
N PHE A 30 16.41 5.33 5.98
CA PHE A 30 16.35 5.38 7.43
C PHE A 30 16.05 6.80 7.87
N PHE A 31 15.45 6.93 9.03
CA PHE A 31 15.20 8.24 9.60
C PHE A 31 15.17 8.13 11.12
N TYR A 32 15.38 9.26 11.78
CA TYR A 32 15.35 9.30 13.23
C TYR A 32 14.03 9.87 13.71
N ASN A 33 13.50 9.25 14.75
CA ASN A 33 12.33 9.76 15.43
C ASN A 33 12.58 9.63 16.92
N SER A 34 12.79 10.74 17.59
CA SER A 34 13.04 10.74 19.03
C SER A 34 14.17 9.78 19.41
N ARG A 35 15.31 9.92 18.78
CA ARG A 35 16.50 9.12 19.05
C ARG A 35 16.43 7.68 18.59
N ARG A 36 15.34 7.29 17.95
CA ARG A 36 15.25 5.93 17.42
C ARG A 36 15.49 5.95 15.93
N LEU A 37 16.30 5.02 15.48
CA LEU A 37 16.54 4.86 14.06
C LEU A 37 15.47 3.94 13.52
N LEU A 38 14.71 4.45 12.58
CA LEU A 38 13.61 3.72 11.99
C LEU A 38 13.84 3.60 10.50
N SER A 39 13.16 2.65 9.89
CA SER A 39 13.28 2.46 8.46
C SER A 39 11.96 2.76 7.79
N LYS A 40 12.04 3.12 6.52
CA LYS A 40 10.85 3.30 5.71
C LYS A 40 11.18 2.94 4.27
N VAL A 41 10.14 2.61 3.53
CA VAL A 41 10.28 2.37 2.10
C VAL A 41 9.18 3.13 1.40
N ASN A 42 9.53 3.75 0.28
CA ASN A 42 8.58 4.50 -0.55
C ASN A 42 8.49 3.85 -1.91
N PHE A 43 7.29 3.78 -2.43
CA PHE A 43 7.09 3.29 -3.80
C PHE A 43 5.75 3.81 -4.30
N LYS A 44 5.46 3.56 -5.56
CA LYS A 44 4.22 3.97 -6.17
C LYS A 44 3.52 2.77 -6.74
N ILE A 45 2.19 2.78 -6.64
CA ILE A 45 1.39 1.77 -7.33
C ILE A 45 0.49 2.46 -8.34
N GLU A 46 0.07 1.68 -9.31
CA GLU A 46 -0.89 2.09 -10.30
C GLU A 46 -2.12 1.24 -10.13
N THR A 47 -3.28 1.87 -10.02
CA THR A 47 -4.53 1.14 -9.86
C THR A 47 -5.55 1.72 -10.81
N GLU A 48 -6.56 0.93 -11.14
CA GLU A 48 -7.60 1.41 -12.03
C GLU A 48 -8.44 2.46 -11.36
N SER A 49 -8.86 3.44 -12.12
CA SER A 49 -9.78 4.44 -11.60
C SER A 49 -11.10 3.76 -11.22
N GLY A 50 -11.63 4.15 -10.08
CA GLY A 50 -12.91 3.62 -9.63
C GLY A 50 -14.09 4.24 -10.32
N TYR A 51 -13.88 5.23 -11.14
CA TYR A 51 -14.95 5.95 -11.76
C TYR A 51 -15.31 5.33 -13.11
N LYS A 52 -16.46 4.73 -13.17
CA LYS A 52 -16.81 3.91 -14.34
C LYS A 52 -17.03 4.64 -15.63
N SER A 53 -17.35 5.90 -15.56
CA SER A 53 -17.58 6.65 -16.79
C SER A 53 -16.29 7.04 -17.46
N SER A 54 -15.18 6.76 -16.85
CA SER A 54 -13.91 7.13 -17.39
C SER A 54 -13.53 6.29 -18.56
N LYS A 55 -12.46 6.69 -19.19
CA LYS A 55 -11.89 5.95 -20.28
C LYS A 55 -11.36 4.62 -19.78
N LYS A 56 -11.31 3.67 -20.69
CA LYS A 56 -10.88 2.33 -20.36
C LYS A 56 -9.57 2.24 -19.65
N ASN A 57 -8.66 3.12 -19.98
CA ASN A 57 -7.29 2.98 -19.49
C ASN A 57 -6.93 3.98 -18.41
N ASP A 58 -7.94 4.56 -17.80
CA ASP A 58 -7.68 5.49 -16.70
C ASP A 58 -7.08 4.76 -15.53
N LYS A 59 -5.99 5.30 -15.05
CA LYS A 59 -5.27 4.75 -13.92
C LYS A 59 -4.94 5.85 -12.93
N GLU A 60 -4.89 5.47 -11.67
CA GLU A 60 -4.46 6.38 -10.62
C GLU A 60 -3.10 5.94 -10.12
N ILE A 61 -2.23 6.89 -9.90
CA ILE A 61 -0.92 6.61 -9.33
C ILE A 61 -0.93 7.10 -7.89
N ILE A 62 -0.60 6.21 -6.98
CA ILE A 62 -0.71 6.49 -5.56
C ILE A 62 0.64 6.28 -4.90
N ASP A 63 1.04 7.26 -4.09
CA ASP A 63 2.27 7.18 -3.31
C ASP A 63 2.03 6.33 -2.08
N ILE A 64 2.92 5.37 -1.86
CA ILE A 64 2.82 4.42 -0.76
C ILE A 64 4.05 4.53 0.10
N VAL A 65 3.86 4.44 1.41
CA VAL A 65 4.98 4.40 2.34
C VAL A 65 4.73 3.31 3.37
N ALA A 66 5.78 2.56 3.68
CA ALA A 66 5.72 1.55 4.72
C ALA A 66 6.85 1.81 5.70
N TYR A 67 6.65 1.41 6.95
CA TYR A 67 7.62 1.68 8.01
C TYR A 67 8.04 0.39 8.69
N ASN A 68 9.26 0.39 9.18
CA ASN A 68 9.81 -0.65 10.08
C ASN A 68 9.70 -2.04 9.48
N GLU A 69 9.07 -2.96 10.17
CA GLU A 69 8.99 -4.34 9.71
C GLU A 69 8.31 -4.47 8.36
N THR A 70 7.29 -3.67 8.14
CA THR A 70 6.62 -3.68 6.85
C THR A 70 7.54 -3.16 5.75
N ALA A 71 8.34 -2.15 6.06
CA ALA A 71 9.32 -1.64 5.11
C ALA A 71 10.34 -2.72 4.76
N ASP A 72 10.80 -3.45 5.76
CA ASP A 72 11.74 -4.53 5.53
C ASP A 72 11.15 -5.59 4.61
N TYR A 73 9.91 -5.96 4.86
CA TYR A 73 9.24 -6.95 4.03
C TYR A 73 9.13 -6.47 2.58
N VAL A 74 8.66 -5.23 2.42
CA VAL A 74 8.49 -4.69 1.07
C VAL A 74 9.80 -4.69 0.31
N TYR A 75 10.84 -4.18 0.95
CA TYR A 75 12.12 -4.05 0.29
C TYR A 75 12.72 -5.41 -0.06
N SER A 76 12.51 -6.40 0.79
CA SER A 76 13.10 -7.72 0.59
C SER A 76 12.33 -8.58 -0.42
N VAL A 77 11.03 -8.40 -0.51
CA VAL A 77 10.17 -9.34 -1.22
C VAL A 77 9.55 -8.76 -2.48
N LEU A 78 9.22 -7.48 -2.45
CA LEU A 78 8.43 -6.86 -3.53
C LEU A 78 9.30 -6.05 -4.45
N LYS A 79 8.89 -5.97 -5.70
CA LYS A 79 9.62 -5.20 -6.70
C LYS A 79 8.66 -4.65 -7.73
N SER A 80 9.21 -3.81 -8.60
CA SER A 80 8.45 -3.21 -9.68
C SER A 80 7.75 -4.30 -10.48
N LYS A 81 6.52 -4.03 -10.87
CA LYS A 81 5.64 -4.90 -11.66
C LYS A 81 4.93 -5.97 -10.85
N ASP A 82 5.19 -6.06 -9.55
CA ASP A 82 4.40 -6.96 -8.70
C ASP A 82 3.01 -6.38 -8.47
N ASP A 83 2.02 -7.26 -8.44
CA ASP A 83 0.66 -6.88 -8.09
C ASP A 83 0.46 -7.10 -6.60
N VAL A 84 -0.11 -6.12 -5.93
CA VAL A 84 -0.22 -6.17 -4.47
C VAL A 84 -1.61 -5.75 -4.02
N ILE A 85 -1.94 -6.18 -2.81
CA ILE A 85 -3.12 -5.74 -2.09
C ILE A 85 -2.64 -5.05 -0.83
N ILE A 86 -3.11 -3.83 -0.61
CA ILE A 86 -2.65 -2.99 0.50
C ILE A 86 -3.82 -2.57 1.36
N LYS A 87 -3.62 -2.69 2.67
CA LYS A 87 -4.51 -2.09 3.64
C LYS A 87 -3.72 -1.06 4.41
N GLY A 88 -4.27 0.12 4.59
CA GLY A 88 -3.56 1.16 5.28
C GLY A 88 -4.43 2.37 5.54
N PHE A 89 -3.81 3.53 5.64
CA PHE A 89 -4.52 4.78 5.91
C PHE A 89 -3.79 5.93 5.22
N LEU A 90 -4.52 7.02 5.04
CA LEU A 90 -3.96 8.20 4.40
C LEU A 90 -3.23 9.08 5.41
N GLU A 91 -2.07 9.57 5.00
CA GLU A 91 -1.34 10.55 5.77
C GLU A 91 -0.56 11.42 4.80
N LYS A 92 -0.84 12.71 4.79
CA LYS A 92 -0.13 13.67 3.94
C LYS A 92 -0.11 13.24 2.48
N ASN A 93 -1.28 12.86 1.99
CA ASN A 93 -1.46 12.46 0.59
C ASN A 93 -0.74 11.19 0.18
N LYS A 94 -0.34 10.40 1.15
CA LYS A 94 0.25 9.09 0.90
C LYS A 94 -0.54 8.04 1.63
N VAL A 95 -0.46 6.81 1.17
CA VAL A 95 -1.05 5.70 1.89
C VAL A 95 0.05 5.04 2.72
N VAL A 96 -0.17 4.99 4.02
CA VAL A 96 0.73 4.31 4.95
C VAL A 96 0.24 2.88 5.08
N VAL A 97 1.14 1.93 4.91
CA VAL A 97 0.79 0.52 4.86
C VAL A 97 0.66 -0.07 6.24
N ASP A 98 -0.50 -0.69 6.52
CA ASP A 98 -0.66 -1.55 7.69
C ASP A 98 -0.35 -2.97 7.32
N ASP A 99 -0.79 -3.39 6.13
CA ASP A 99 -0.59 -4.75 5.67
C ASP A 99 -0.49 -4.75 4.16
N ILE A 100 0.37 -5.60 3.62
CA ILE A 100 0.57 -5.69 2.18
C ILE A 100 0.91 -7.13 1.82
N GLN A 101 0.38 -7.58 0.70
CA GLN A 101 0.66 -8.93 0.23
C GLN A 101 0.56 -8.99 -1.27
N LEU A 102 1.21 -9.98 -1.84
CA LEU A 102 1.10 -10.24 -3.27
C LEU A 102 -0.31 -10.68 -3.61
N SER A 103 -0.76 -10.24 -4.77
CA SER A 103 -2.11 -10.54 -5.21
C SER A 103 -2.21 -12.00 -5.63
N GLU A 104 -3.33 -12.64 -5.29
CA GLU A 104 -3.61 -14.00 -5.73
C GLU A 104 -3.65 -14.13 -7.25
N LYS A 105 -4.09 -13.07 -7.87
CA LYS A 105 -4.14 -13.00 -9.32
C LYS A 105 -2.79 -13.33 -9.93
N ASN A 106 -1.75 -12.78 -9.37
CA ASN A 106 -0.40 -13.00 -9.86
C ASN A 106 0.04 -14.44 -9.70
N LYS A 107 -0.32 -15.05 -8.59
CA LYS A 107 -0.01 -16.45 -8.35
C LYS A 107 -0.65 -17.38 -9.35
N VAL A 108 -1.89 -17.15 -9.67
CA VAL A 108 -2.61 -17.97 -10.60
C VAL A 108 -1.98 -17.93 -11.98
N ILE A 109 -1.60 -16.73 -12.41
CA ILE A 109 -0.96 -16.57 -13.71
C ILE A 109 0.36 -17.33 -13.76
N LYS A 110 1.15 -17.22 -12.71
CA LYS A 110 2.42 -17.95 -12.65
C LYS A 110 2.24 -19.44 -12.74
N ARG A 111 1.26 -19.95 -12.02
CA ARG A 111 1.02 -21.39 -12.04
C ARG A 111 0.67 -21.90 -13.40
N LYS A 112 -0.16 -21.19 -14.10
CA LYS A 112 -0.52 -21.57 -15.46
C LYS A 112 0.69 -21.57 -16.37
N GLY A 113 1.55 -20.58 -16.23
CA GLY A 113 2.76 -20.53 -17.00
C GLY A 113 3.66 -21.72 -16.75
N GLU A 114 3.76 -22.13 -15.51
CA GLU A 114 4.61 -23.25 -15.16
C GLU A 114 4.13 -24.56 -15.73
N LYS A 115 2.84 -24.72 -15.88
CA LYS A 115 2.31 -25.98 -16.39
C LYS A 115 2.44 -26.13 -17.88
N THR A 116 2.63 -25.06 -18.55
CA THR A 116 2.81 -25.14 -19.98
C THR A 116 4.26 -25.32 -20.35
#